data_8373454f1ffa27744eee44fb124440cd
#
_entry.id   8373454f1ffa27744eee44fb124440cd
#
_cell.length_a   1.000
_cell.length_b   1.000
_cell.length_c   1.000
_cell.angle_alpha   90.00
_cell.angle_beta   90.00
_cell.angle_gamma   90.00
#
_symmetry.space_group_name_H-M   'P 1'
#
loop_
_entity.id
_entity.type
_entity.pdbx_description
1 polymer ?
#
loop_
_entity_poly.entity_id
_entity_poly.type
_entity_poly.pdbx_seq_one_letter_code
_entity_poly.pdbx_strand_id
1 'polypeptide(L)'
;ILPDEKVHGLTGYFFIDEIAQGATMVTNSLSQLIHDRAIGDNYVFPNGWNIGAASNRKEDQAATNKIGAQIYNRFGHFEVVPDVEDFVAYLLSQGSDGRLGAFLRLRPELLHKFERGDIAFPSPRVWEKADEAMGIECKSLRQSVIASLVGDGPSNELEGFLSMYTQLATWRQIEESPETARVPEAGEEGAIAATFAMIGMVANRATEETMDQAVIYISRFHKEFQMIWGLDVIKSSPDLQET
;
A
#
# COMPACT_ATOMS: atom_id res chain seq x y z
N ILE A 1 9.44 22.61 14.66
CA ILE A 1 10.29 23.80 14.40
C ILE A 1 9.53 24.65 13.42
N LEU A 2 9.30 25.95 13.74
CA LEU A 2 8.61 26.87 12.83
C LEU A 2 9.58 27.35 11.74
N PRO A 3 9.07 27.61 10.51
CA PRO A 3 9.88 28.13 9.41
C PRO A 3 10.53 29.48 9.75
N ASP A 4 11.79 29.63 9.35
CA ASP A 4 12.57 30.87 9.45
C ASP A 4 13.32 31.08 8.14
N GLU A 5 13.11 32.22 7.48
CA GLU A 5 13.71 32.51 6.17
C GLU A 5 15.23 32.48 6.16
N LYS A 6 15.88 32.87 7.28
CA LYS A 6 17.33 32.85 7.41
C LYS A 6 17.93 31.46 7.55
N VAL A 7 17.14 30.52 8.10
CA VAL A 7 17.57 29.14 8.39
C VAL A 7 17.08 28.18 7.33
N HIS A 8 15.83 28.34 6.86
CA HIS A 8 15.12 27.38 6.03
C HIS A 8 14.87 27.86 4.59
N GLY A 9 15.26 29.14 4.28
CA GLY A 9 15.07 29.73 2.96
C GLY A 9 13.73 30.46 2.77
N LEU A 10 13.59 31.10 1.59
CA LEU A 10 12.46 31.99 1.27
C LEU A 10 11.16 31.24 0.96
N THR A 11 11.23 29.96 0.55
CA THR A 11 10.09 29.17 0.15
C THR A 11 10.14 27.78 0.79
N GLY A 12 8.95 27.20 1.07
CA GLY A 12 8.88 25.85 1.62
C GLY A 12 7.44 25.41 1.89
N TYR A 13 7.35 24.25 2.52
CA TYR A 13 6.09 23.64 2.90
C TYR A 13 6.12 23.28 4.38
N PHE A 14 5.18 23.82 5.14
CA PHE A 14 5.00 23.52 6.56
C PHE A 14 3.86 22.52 6.70
N PHE A 15 4.19 21.29 7.08
CA PHE A 15 3.23 20.22 7.22
C PHE A 15 2.88 19.97 8.69
N ILE A 16 1.59 19.94 9.00
CA ILE A 16 1.05 19.69 10.34
C ILE A 16 0.40 18.31 10.32
N ASP A 17 1.08 17.34 10.89
CA ASP A 17 0.53 16.00 11.01
C ASP A 17 -0.43 15.90 12.20
N GLU A 18 -1.47 15.08 12.06
CA GLU A 18 -2.48 14.81 13.10
C GLU A 18 -3.10 16.07 13.72
N ILE A 19 -3.40 17.10 12.91
CA ILE A 19 -3.91 18.39 13.39
C ILE A 19 -5.14 18.26 14.30
N ALA A 20 -5.96 17.22 14.15
CA ALA A 20 -7.15 16.96 14.95
C ALA A 20 -6.86 16.37 16.35
N GLN A 21 -5.63 15.91 16.62
CA GLN A 21 -5.24 15.35 17.91
C GLN A 21 -4.67 16.39 18.88
N GLY A 22 -4.38 17.60 18.40
CA GLY A 22 -3.84 18.68 19.21
C GLY A 22 -4.76 19.07 20.36
N ALA A 23 -4.18 19.40 21.52
CA ALA A 23 -4.91 20.00 22.63
C ALA A 23 -5.55 21.34 22.18
N THR A 24 -6.67 21.74 22.78
CA THR A 24 -7.43 22.94 22.39
C THR A 24 -6.57 24.20 22.33
N MET A 25 -5.59 24.35 23.24
CA MET A 25 -4.67 25.48 23.23
C MET A 25 -3.77 25.48 21.98
N VAL A 26 -3.26 24.32 21.58
CA VAL A 26 -2.44 24.14 20.37
C VAL A 26 -3.30 24.43 19.13
N THR A 27 -4.52 23.92 19.09
CA THR A 27 -5.45 24.15 17.98
C THR A 27 -5.79 25.63 17.82
N ASN A 28 -5.94 26.38 18.92
CA ASN A 28 -6.16 27.83 18.87
C ASN A 28 -4.95 28.59 18.32
N SER A 29 -3.74 28.21 18.73
CA SER A 29 -2.48 28.81 18.21
C SER A 29 -2.30 28.49 16.72
N LEU A 30 -2.63 27.26 16.29
CA LEU A 30 -2.63 26.87 14.89
C LEU A 30 -3.69 27.63 14.08
N SER A 31 -4.86 27.91 14.67
CA SER A 31 -5.89 28.73 14.01
C SER A 31 -5.37 30.14 13.71
N GLN A 32 -4.66 30.76 14.64
CA GLN A 32 -4.02 32.06 14.42
C GLN A 32 -2.93 31.96 13.34
N LEU A 33 -2.05 30.94 13.41
CA LEU A 33 -1.01 30.72 12.41
C LEU A 33 -1.59 30.58 10.99
N ILE A 34 -2.65 29.80 10.85
CA ILE A 34 -3.30 29.56 9.57
C ILE A 34 -4.06 30.79 9.07
N HIS A 35 -4.66 31.56 9.98
CA HIS A 35 -5.43 32.75 9.64
C HIS A 35 -4.56 33.97 9.36
N ASP A 36 -3.76 34.34 10.35
CA ASP A 36 -3.03 35.59 10.39
C ASP A 36 -1.58 35.42 9.90
N ARG A 37 -1.17 34.20 9.63
CA ARG A 37 0.23 33.83 9.35
C ARG A 37 1.18 34.34 10.44
N ALA A 38 0.74 34.30 11.70
CA ALA A 38 1.48 34.78 12.86
C ALA A 38 1.13 33.94 14.10
N ILE A 39 2.01 33.97 15.10
CA ILE A 39 1.75 33.44 16.44
C ILE A 39 2.14 34.52 17.46
N GLY A 40 1.13 35.06 18.14
CA GLY A 40 1.32 36.21 19.01
C GLY A 40 1.95 37.39 18.24
N ASP A 41 2.68 38.23 18.99
CA ASP A 41 3.33 39.41 18.42
C ASP A 41 4.78 39.15 17.97
N ASN A 42 5.29 37.96 18.23
CA ASN A 42 6.73 37.66 18.12
C ASN A 42 7.11 36.80 16.90
N TYR A 43 6.14 36.20 16.22
CA TYR A 43 6.43 35.33 15.09
C TYR A 43 5.50 35.59 13.91
N VAL A 44 6.09 35.88 12.75
CA VAL A 44 5.38 36.02 11.46
C VAL A 44 5.82 34.88 10.54
N PHE A 45 4.84 34.17 9.99
CA PHE A 45 5.07 33.05 9.08
C PHE A 45 5.49 33.57 7.69
N PRO A 46 6.60 33.08 7.12
CA PRO A 46 7.13 33.59 5.87
C PRO A 46 6.13 33.45 4.69
N ASN A 47 6.05 34.46 3.86
CA ASN A 47 5.06 34.52 2.76
C ASN A 47 5.26 33.45 1.69
N GLY A 48 6.50 33.03 1.43
CA GLY A 48 6.83 32.01 0.44
C GLY A 48 6.54 30.56 0.90
N TRP A 49 6.04 30.40 2.13
CA TRP A 49 5.76 29.07 2.68
C TRP A 49 4.28 28.72 2.61
N ASN A 50 4.01 27.50 2.15
CA ASN A 50 2.65 26.92 2.16
C ASN A 50 2.42 26.12 3.44
N ILE A 51 1.16 26.03 3.86
CA ILE A 51 0.75 25.22 5.01
C ILE A 51 -0.14 24.09 4.51
N GLY A 52 0.22 22.87 4.89
CA GLY A 52 -0.61 21.69 4.70
C GLY A 52 -0.82 20.97 6.02
N ALA A 53 -1.89 20.20 6.11
CA ALA A 53 -2.18 19.42 7.30
C ALA A 53 -2.75 18.05 6.92
N ALA A 54 -2.50 17.05 7.78
CA ALA A 54 -3.17 15.76 7.71
C ALA A 54 -3.97 15.51 8.99
N SER A 55 -5.00 14.72 8.86
CA SER A 55 -5.83 14.25 9.96
C SER A 55 -6.51 12.94 9.57
N ASN A 56 -6.74 12.08 10.56
CA ASN A 56 -7.60 10.92 10.37
C ASN A 56 -9.04 11.35 10.10
N ARG A 57 -9.78 10.55 9.34
CA ARG A 57 -11.21 10.77 9.09
C ARG A 57 -12.01 10.59 10.39
N LYS A 58 -13.14 11.27 10.50
CA LYS A 58 -14.04 11.12 11.65
C LYS A 58 -14.54 9.70 11.84
N GLU A 59 -14.63 8.96 10.75
CA GLU A 59 -15.10 7.57 10.69
C GLU A 59 -14.07 6.58 11.24
N ASP A 60 -12.78 6.88 11.10
CA ASP A 60 -11.67 6.06 11.60
C ASP A 60 -11.48 6.15 13.12
N GLN A 61 -12.39 6.85 13.82
CA GLN A 61 -12.56 6.94 15.28
C GLN A 61 -11.29 7.08 16.13
N ALA A 62 -10.21 7.58 15.59
CA ALA A 62 -9.19 8.16 16.44
C ALA A 62 -9.86 9.23 17.31
N ALA A 63 -9.46 9.36 18.57
CA ALA A 63 -9.96 10.40 19.48
C ALA A 63 -9.60 11.78 18.90
N THR A 64 -10.37 12.22 17.92
CA THR A 64 -10.14 13.50 17.24
C THR A 64 -10.91 14.57 17.96
N ASN A 65 -10.21 15.57 18.49
CA ASN A 65 -10.83 16.81 18.90
C ASN A 65 -11.50 17.45 17.67
N LYS A 66 -12.66 18.03 17.85
CA LYS A 66 -13.32 18.76 16.76
C LYS A 66 -12.47 19.97 16.39
N ILE A 67 -11.78 19.88 15.26
CA ILE A 67 -11.18 21.07 14.64
C ILE A 67 -12.32 22.05 14.34
N GLY A 68 -12.17 23.31 14.75
CA GLY A 68 -13.20 24.34 14.51
C GLY A 68 -13.45 24.52 13.01
N ALA A 69 -14.72 24.74 12.62
CA ALA A 69 -15.11 25.01 11.24
C ALA A 69 -14.30 26.13 10.58
N GLN A 70 -13.80 27.06 11.39
CA GLN A 70 -12.93 28.16 10.95
C GLN A 70 -11.61 27.70 10.35
N ILE A 71 -11.02 26.62 10.87
CA ILE A 71 -9.78 26.02 10.33
C ILE A 71 -10.10 25.24 9.07
N TYR A 72 -11.16 24.41 9.08
CA TYR A 72 -11.56 23.65 7.92
C TYR A 72 -11.78 24.51 6.67
N ASN A 73 -12.45 25.64 6.80
CA ASN A 73 -12.74 26.54 5.67
C ASN A 73 -11.50 27.20 5.03
N ARG A 74 -10.32 26.98 5.58
CA ARG A 74 -9.07 27.59 5.08
C ARG A 74 -8.19 26.62 4.28
N PHE A 75 -8.57 25.35 4.22
CA PHE A 75 -7.88 24.32 3.49
C PHE A 75 -8.71 23.83 2.29
N GLY A 76 -8.01 23.48 1.22
CA GLY A 76 -8.55 22.54 0.25
C GLY A 76 -8.49 21.13 0.85
N HIS A 77 -9.60 20.39 0.76
CA HIS A 77 -9.70 19.05 1.35
C HIS A 77 -9.52 17.99 0.29
N PHE A 78 -8.63 17.05 0.58
CA PHE A 78 -8.38 15.86 -0.24
C PHE A 78 -8.57 14.64 0.65
N GLU A 79 -9.32 13.66 0.17
CA GLU A 79 -9.43 12.36 0.80
C GLU A 79 -8.43 11.41 0.13
N VAL A 80 -7.54 10.82 0.93
CA VAL A 80 -6.60 9.80 0.48
C VAL A 80 -7.19 8.45 0.84
N VAL A 81 -7.49 7.65 -0.17
CA VAL A 81 -7.99 6.28 -0.02
C VAL A 81 -6.91 5.29 -0.47
N PRO A 82 -6.75 4.15 0.23
CA PRO A 82 -5.82 3.12 -0.22
C PRO A 82 -6.34 2.48 -1.52
N ASP A 83 -5.44 2.32 -2.48
CA ASP A 83 -5.66 1.62 -3.74
C ASP A 83 -4.79 0.36 -3.81
N VAL A 84 -5.36 -0.76 -4.28
CA VAL A 84 -4.66 -2.05 -4.31
C VAL A 84 -3.53 -2.03 -5.33
N GLU A 85 -3.75 -1.45 -6.52
CA GLU A 85 -2.74 -1.45 -7.57
C GLU A 85 -1.55 -0.54 -7.22
N ASP A 86 -1.82 0.60 -6.61
CA ASP A 86 -0.76 1.48 -6.09
C ASP A 86 0.03 0.80 -4.99
N PHE A 87 -0.64 0.07 -4.08
CA PHE A 87 0.02 -0.65 -3.01
C PHE A 87 0.84 -1.84 -3.54
N VAL A 88 0.32 -2.60 -4.52
CA VAL A 88 1.06 -3.69 -5.17
C VAL A 88 2.30 -3.14 -5.88
N ALA A 89 2.17 -2.03 -6.62
CA ALA A 89 3.32 -1.39 -7.25
C ALA A 89 4.39 -0.97 -6.23
N TYR A 90 3.96 -0.43 -5.09
CA TYR A 90 4.86 -0.10 -3.98
C TYR A 90 5.58 -1.35 -3.44
N LEU A 91 4.84 -2.43 -3.12
CA LEU A 91 5.43 -3.68 -2.62
C LEU A 91 6.47 -4.25 -3.59
N LEU A 92 6.15 -4.29 -4.89
CA LEU A 92 7.08 -4.77 -5.91
C LEU A 92 8.34 -3.90 -5.97
N SER A 93 8.22 -2.58 -5.86
CA SER A 93 9.38 -1.66 -5.79
C SER A 93 10.26 -1.88 -4.55
N GLN A 94 9.69 -2.42 -3.47
CA GLN A 94 10.42 -2.81 -2.25
C GLN A 94 11.00 -4.23 -2.30
N GLY A 95 10.81 -4.95 -3.42
CA GLY A 95 11.35 -6.30 -3.61
C GLY A 95 10.45 -7.42 -3.07
N SER A 96 9.16 -7.17 -2.86
CA SER A 96 8.18 -8.21 -2.54
C SER A 96 8.15 -9.29 -3.62
N ASP A 97 7.89 -10.53 -3.24
CA ASP A 97 7.79 -11.65 -4.18
C ASP A 97 6.44 -11.73 -4.94
N GLY A 98 5.56 -10.77 -4.72
CA GLY A 98 4.28 -10.62 -5.40
C GLY A 98 3.13 -11.46 -4.86
N ARG A 99 3.37 -12.39 -3.93
CA ARG A 99 2.31 -13.27 -3.37
C ARG A 99 1.25 -12.48 -2.61
N LEU A 100 1.69 -11.53 -1.79
CA LEU A 100 0.77 -10.66 -1.06
C LEU A 100 -0.04 -9.77 -2.02
N GLY A 101 0.61 -9.19 -3.02
CA GLY A 101 -0.07 -8.41 -4.04
C GLY A 101 -1.15 -9.20 -4.77
N ALA A 102 -0.85 -10.46 -5.15
CA ALA A 102 -1.81 -11.37 -5.75
C ALA A 102 -3.01 -11.67 -4.81
N PHE A 103 -2.75 -11.88 -3.52
CA PHE A 103 -3.80 -12.06 -2.53
C PHE A 103 -4.70 -10.82 -2.39
N LEU A 104 -4.12 -9.63 -2.31
CA LEU A 104 -4.88 -8.39 -2.15
C LEU A 104 -5.68 -8.01 -3.41
N ARG A 105 -5.23 -8.39 -4.61
CA ARG A 105 -6.03 -8.28 -5.84
C ARG A 105 -7.26 -9.18 -5.82
N LEU A 106 -7.14 -10.35 -5.21
CA LEU A 106 -8.28 -11.26 -5.01
C LEU A 106 -9.24 -10.74 -3.93
N ARG A 107 -8.71 -10.10 -2.89
CA ARG A 107 -9.45 -9.63 -1.72
C ARG A 107 -9.17 -8.14 -1.45
N PRO A 108 -9.57 -7.25 -2.38
CA PRO A 108 -9.26 -5.81 -2.30
C PRO A 108 -9.81 -5.15 -1.03
N GLU A 109 -10.92 -5.65 -0.50
CA GLU A 109 -11.53 -5.17 0.73
C GLU A 109 -10.66 -5.41 1.97
N LEU A 110 -9.69 -6.32 1.90
CA LEU A 110 -8.75 -6.58 2.99
C LEU A 110 -7.52 -5.67 2.96
N LEU A 111 -7.37 -4.80 1.96
CA LEU A 111 -6.26 -3.82 1.98
C LEU A 111 -6.38 -2.86 3.16
N HIS A 112 -7.61 -2.39 3.42
CA HIS A 112 -7.90 -1.54 4.57
C HIS A 112 -9.29 -1.87 5.12
N LYS A 113 -9.32 -2.52 6.28
CA LYS A 113 -10.58 -2.89 6.95
C LYS A 113 -10.42 -2.65 8.44
N PHE A 114 -11.10 -1.61 8.94
CA PHE A 114 -11.13 -1.29 10.35
C PHE A 114 -12.54 -1.47 10.89
N GLU A 115 -12.67 -2.23 11.97
CA GLU A 115 -13.89 -2.34 12.74
C GLU A 115 -13.64 -1.83 14.17
N ARG A 116 -14.65 -1.18 14.76
CA ARG A 116 -14.49 -0.60 16.09
C ARG A 116 -14.20 -1.65 17.13
N GLY A 117 -13.07 -1.54 17.80
CA GLY A 117 -12.63 -2.47 18.84
C GLY A 117 -11.54 -3.43 18.41
N ASP A 118 -11.19 -3.44 17.14
CA ASP A 118 -10.06 -4.24 16.65
C ASP A 118 -8.75 -3.73 17.25
N ILE A 119 -7.94 -4.68 17.74
CA ILE A 119 -6.57 -4.43 18.21
C ILE A 119 -5.60 -4.56 17.04
N ALA A 120 -5.84 -5.53 16.15
CA ALA A 120 -5.09 -5.76 14.93
C ALA A 120 -6.08 -5.73 13.75
N PHE A 121 -5.79 -4.94 12.72
CA PHE A 121 -6.65 -4.79 11.56
C PHE A 121 -5.83 -4.53 10.29
N PRO A 122 -6.34 -4.93 9.12
CA PRO A 122 -5.68 -4.72 7.85
C PRO A 122 -5.52 -3.23 7.51
N SER A 123 -4.32 -2.84 7.13
CA SER A 123 -4.01 -1.55 6.52
C SER A 123 -2.73 -1.69 5.68
N PRO A 124 -2.47 -0.80 4.71
CA PRO A 124 -1.24 -0.86 3.90
C PRO A 124 0.02 -0.99 4.76
N ARG A 125 0.11 -0.21 5.84
CA ARG A 125 1.27 -0.21 6.76
C ARG A 125 1.53 -1.57 7.42
N VAL A 126 0.49 -2.28 7.85
CA VAL A 126 0.67 -3.59 8.50
C VAL A 126 0.80 -4.71 7.48
N TRP A 127 0.23 -4.56 6.28
CA TRP A 127 0.46 -5.49 5.19
C TRP A 127 1.90 -5.49 4.69
N GLU A 128 2.57 -4.34 4.64
CA GLU A 128 4.00 -4.25 4.35
C GLU A 128 4.83 -5.11 5.32
N LYS A 129 4.54 -5.01 6.63
CA LYS A 129 5.20 -5.86 7.64
C LYS A 129 4.80 -7.34 7.53
N ALA A 130 3.57 -7.61 7.12
CA ALA A 130 3.11 -8.98 6.89
C ALA A 130 3.81 -9.61 5.68
N ASP A 131 4.13 -8.82 4.64
CA ASP A 131 4.92 -9.27 3.48
C ASP A 131 6.31 -9.73 3.91
N GLU A 132 7.01 -8.96 4.74
CA GLU A 132 8.29 -9.38 5.34
C GLU A 132 8.14 -10.69 6.14
N ALA A 133 7.07 -10.82 6.92
CA ALA A 133 6.80 -11.99 7.73
C ALA A 133 6.50 -13.26 6.89
N MET A 134 6.11 -13.12 5.62
CA MET A 134 5.89 -14.26 4.72
C MET A 134 7.15 -15.06 4.43
N GLY A 135 8.34 -14.51 4.70
CA GLY A 135 9.62 -15.22 4.66
C GLY A 135 9.84 -16.24 5.81
N ILE A 136 8.97 -16.25 6.83
CA ILE A 136 9.09 -17.20 7.94
C ILE A 136 8.70 -18.60 7.46
N GLU A 137 9.64 -19.56 7.52
CA GLU A 137 9.41 -20.93 7.04
C GLU A 137 8.39 -21.71 7.87
N CYS A 138 8.43 -21.53 9.22
CA CYS A 138 7.49 -22.21 10.11
C CYS A 138 6.08 -21.63 9.95
N LYS A 139 5.18 -22.42 9.34
CA LYS A 139 3.81 -22.01 9.01
C LYS A 139 3.04 -21.48 10.21
N SER A 140 3.08 -22.17 11.37
CA SER A 140 2.34 -21.76 12.56
C SER A 140 2.86 -20.45 13.14
N LEU A 141 4.19 -20.25 13.12
CA LEU A 141 4.79 -19.00 13.58
C LEU A 141 4.46 -17.86 12.61
N ARG A 142 4.61 -18.06 11.31
CA ARG A 142 4.24 -17.09 10.27
C ARG A 142 2.79 -16.63 10.44
N GLN A 143 1.86 -17.59 10.53
CA GLN A 143 0.44 -17.30 10.72
C GLN A 143 0.17 -16.49 11.99
N SER A 144 0.81 -16.85 13.12
CA SER A 144 0.67 -16.11 14.36
C SER A 144 1.22 -14.68 14.27
N VAL A 145 2.36 -14.49 13.62
CA VAL A 145 2.94 -13.15 13.39
C VAL A 145 2.02 -12.32 12.51
N ILE A 146 1.57 -12.85 11.39
CA ILE A 146 0.66 -12.13 10.47
C ILE A 146 -0.67 -11.82 11.16
N ALA A 147 -1.25 -12.78 11.93
CA ALA A 147 -2.48 -12.55 12.68
C ALA A 147 -2.33 -11.42 13.71
N SER A 148 -1.18 -11.29 14.34
CA SER A 148 -0.91 -10.18 15.26
C SER A 148 -0.87 -8.80 14.59
N LEU A 149 -0.68 -8.75 13.26
CA LEU A 149 -0.62 -7.53 12.46
C LEU A 149 -1.99 -7.18 11.85
N VAL A 150 -2.62 -8.15 11.18
CA VAL A 150 -3.82 -7.93 10.36
C VAL A 150 -5.09 -8.53 10.95
N GLY A 151 -5.00 -9.25 12.06
CA GLY A 151 -6.10 -9.99 12.68
C GLY A 151 -6.21 -11.43 12.16
N ASP A 152 -6.93 -12.26 12.90
CA ASP A 152 -7.05 -13.70 12.64
C ASP A 152 -7.74 -14.00 11.29
N GLY A 153 -8.83 -13.29 10.98
CA GLY A 153 -9.59 -13.50 9.74
C GLY A 153 -8.74 -13.34 8.49
N PRO A 154 -8.18 -12.15 8.23
CA PRO A 154 -7.30 -11.88 7.08
C PRO A 154 -6.07 -12.79 7.03
N SER A 155 -5.47 -13.11 8.19
CA SER A 155 -4.34 -14.04 8.27
C SER A 155 -4.72 -15.46 7.83
N ASN A 156 -5.89 -15.96 8.26
CA ASN A 156 -6.37 -17.29 7.85
C ASN A 156 -6.66 -17.34 6.33
N GLU A 157 -7.24 -16.28 5.77
CA GLU A 157 -7.50 -16.19 4.34
C GLU A 157 -6.20 -16.16 3.53
N LEU A 158 -5.19 -15.40 3.98
CA LEU A 158 -3.87 -15.39 3.35
C LEU A 158 -3.20 -16.76 3.41
N GLU A 159 -3.23 -17.45 4.55
CA GLU A 159 -2.65 -18.80 4.66
C GLU A 159 -3.39 -19.83 3.79
N GLY A 160 -4.70 -19.70 3.63
CA GLY A 160 -5.46 -20.48 2.65
C GLY A 160 -4.97 -20.24 1.22
N PHE A 161 -4.81 -18.98 0.84
CA PHE A 161 -4.27 -18.59 -0.46
C PHE A 161 -2.84 -19.12 -0.68
N LEU A 162 -1.95 -18.95 0.29
CA LEU A 162 -0.56 -19.46 0.20
C LEU A 162 -0.51 -20.99 0.09
N SER A 163 -1.44 -21.70 0.70
CA SER A 163 -1.53 -23.15 0.58
C SER A 163 -1.90 -23.61 -0.84
N MET A 164 -2.76 -22.85 -1.53
CA MET A 164 -3.03 -23.09 -2.96
C MET A 164 -1.82 -22.73 -3.83
N TYR A 165 -1.11 -21.67 -3.48
CA TYR A 165 0.08 -21.21 -4.21
C TYR A 165 1.14 -22.33 -4.36
N THR A 166 1.32 -23.19 -3.33
CA THR A 166 2.26 -24.30 -3.37
C THR A 166 1.93 -25.40 -4.40
N GLN A 167 0.71 -25.39 -4.94
CA GLN A 167 0.26 -26.36 -5.95
C GLN A 167 0.46 -25.84 -7.40
N LEU A 168 0.89 -24.59 -7.56
CA LEU A 168 1.08 -23.97 -8.86
C LEU A 168 2.43 -24.36 -9.48
N ALA A 169 2.58 -24.09 -10.77
CA ALA A 169 3.86 -24.27 -11.45
C ALA A 169 4.93 -23.38 -10.80
N THR A 170 6.11 -23.93 -10.54
CA THR A 170 7.25 -23.17 -10.06
C THR A 170 7.88 -22.37 -11.20
N TRP A 171 8.58 -21.29 -10.86
CA TRP A 171 9.31 -20.50 -11.86
C TRP A 171 10.25 -21.38 -12.71
N ARG A 172 10.97 -22.29 -12.10
CA ARG A 172 11.86 -23.23 -12.80
C ARG A 172 11.11 -24.08 -13.86
N GLN A 173 9.92 -24.57 -13.54
CA GLN A 173 9.11 -25.32 -14.51
C GLN A 173 8.67 -24.44 -15.68
N ILE A 174 8.42 -23.14 -15.43
CA ILE A 174 8.10 -22.19 -16.49
C ILE A 174 9.31 -21.90 -17.37
N GLU A 175 10.48 -21.68 -16.79
CA GLU A 175 11.72 -21.49 -17.57
C GLU A 175 12.07 -22.69 -18.46
N GLU A 176 11.96 -23.90 -17.90
CA GLU A 176 12.30 -25.14 -18.61
C GLU A 176 11.26 -25.51 -19.68
N SER A 177 9.98 -25.19 -19.45
CA SER A 177 8.90 -25.64 -20.34
C SER A 177 7.67 -24.70 -20.30
N PRO A 178 7.77 -23.46 -20.80
CA PRO A 178 6.72 -22.44 -20.67
C PRO A 178 5.40 -22.83 -21.40
N GLU A 179 5.50 -23.62 -22.48
CA GLU A 179 4.34 -24.07 -23.25
C GLU A 179 3.51 -25.15 -22.53
N THR A 180 4.12 -25.93 -21.66
CA THR A 180 3.50 -27.08 -20.99
C THR A 180 3.37 -26.93 -19.47
N ALA A 181 4.06 -25.97 -18.85
CA ALA A 181 3.90 -25.67 -17.44
C ALA A 181 2.43 -25.42 -17.10
N ARG A 182 1.99 -25.93 -15.94
CA ARG A 182 0.59 -25.86 -15.53
C ARG A 182 0.07 -24.41 -15.50
N VAL A 183 -1.08 -24.19 -16.12
CA VAL A 183 -1.85 -22.95 -16.05
C VAL A 183 -3.15 -23.28 -15.29
N PRO A 184 -3.62 -22.42 -14.36
CA PRO A 184 -4.91 -22.59 -13.70
C PRO A 184 -6.04 -22.66 -14.74
N GLU A 185 -6.91 -23.67 -14.65
CA GLU A 185 -8.01 -23.85 -15.60
C GLU A 185 -9.27 -23.12 -15.14
N ALA A 186 -9.98 -22.50 -16.08
CA ALA A 186 -11.25 -21.84 -15.79
C ALA A 186 -12.26 -22.89 -15.26
N GLY A 187 -12.76 -22.68 -14.05
CA GLY A 187 -13.70 -23.61 -13.39
C GLY A 187 -13.07 -24.43 -12.26
N GLU A 188 -11.75 -24.46 -12.11
CA GLU A 188 -11.12 -24.98 -10.90
C GLU A 188 -11.42 -24.09 -9.70
N GLU A 189 -11.62 -24.69 -8.52
CA GLU A 189 -11.77 -23.94 -7.29
C GLU A 189 -10.50 -23.10 -7.03
N GLY A 190 -10.67 -21.79 -6.87
CA GLY A 190 -9.55 -20.87 -6.68
C GLY A 190 -8.79 -20.50 -7.96
N ALA A 191 -9.26 -20.84 -9.16
CA ALA A 191 -8.57 -20.54 -10.41
C ALA A 191 -8.18 -19.05 -10.57
N ILE A 192 -9.06 -18.13 -10.18
CA ILE A 192 -8.79 -16.69 -10.22
C ILE A 192 -7.63 -16.33 -9.28
N ALA A 193 -7.64 -16.85 -8.04
CA ALA A 193 -6.58 -16.65 -7.07
C ALA A 193 -5.24 -17.20 -7.57
N ALA A 194 -5.27 -18.42 -8.10
CA ALA A 194 -4.12 -19.06 -8.72
C ALA A 194 -3.56 -18.26 -9.90
N THR A 195 -4.44 -17.70 -10.73
CA THR A 195 -4.04 -16.85 -11.86
C THR A 195 -3.33 -15.58 -11.40
N PHE A 196 -3.88 -14.85 -10.42
CA PHE A 196 -3.20 -13.67 -9.87
C PHE A 196 -1.85 -14.03 -9.24
N ALA A 197 -1.77 -15.16 -8.53
CA ALA A 197 -0.53 -15.66 -7.94
C ALA A 197 0.54 -15.94 -9.01
N MET A 198 0.16 -16.58 -10.13
CA MET A 198 1.08 -16.88 -11.23
C MET A 198 1.56 -15.60 -11.93
N ILE A 199 0.66 -14.65 -12.19
CA ILE A 199 1.00 -13.35 -12.79
C ILE A 199 2.03 -12.61 -11.94
N GLY A 200 1.78 -12.47 -10.65
CA GLY A 200 2.70 -11.79 -9.73
C GLY A 200 4.06 -12.50 -9.63
N MET A 201 4.07 -13.83 -9.57
CA MET A 201 5.30 -14.61 -9.56
C MET A 201 6.12 -14.41 -10.83
N VAL A 202 5.48 -14.51 -12.01
CA VAL A 202 6.16 -14.36 -13.30
C VAL A 202 6.68 -12.94 -13.48
N ALA A 203 5.92 -11.92 -13.10
CA ALA A 203 6.36 -10.52 -13.18
C ALA A 203 7.61 -10.25 -12.31
N ASN A 204 7.66 -10.86 -11.13
CA ASN A 204 8.75 -10.64 -10.19
C ASN A 204 10.02 -11.48 -10.49
N ARG A 205 9.87 -12.62 -11.18
CA ARG A 205 10.97 -13.53 -11.46
C ARG A 205 11.57 -13.38 -12.85
N ALA A 206 10.82 -12.82 -13.80
CA ALA A 206 11.29 -12.63 -15.16
C ALA A 206 12.45 -11.63 -15.20
N THR A 207 13.53 -12.00 -15.90
CA THR A 207 14.69 -11.15 -16.20
C THR A 207 14.74 -10.92 -17.71
N GLU A 208 15.64 -10.06 -18.19
CA GLU A 208 15.84 -9.89 -19.64
C GLU A 208 16.12 -11.21 -20.37
N GLU A 209 16.90 -12.10 -19.74
CA GLU A 209 17.28 -13.40 -20.31
C GLU A 209 16.11 -14.40 -20.37
N THR A 210 15.14 -14.26 -19.47
CA THR A 210 14.01 -15.19 -19.32
C THR A 210 12.67 -14.58 -19.74
N MET A 211 12.70 -13.38 -20.32
CA MET A 211 11.48 -12.67 -20.71
C MET A 211 10.67 -13.41 -21.77
N ASP A 212 11.35 -14.05 -22.73
CA ASP A 212 10.67 -14.83 -23.79
C ASP A 212 9.85 -15.98 -23.19
N GLN A 213 10.40 -16.70 -22.20
CA GLN A 213 9.70 -17.78 -21.49
C GLN A 213 8.50 -17.24 -20.71
N ALA A 214 8.66 -16.09 -20.05
CA ALA A 214 7.57 -15.42 -19.34
C ALA A 214 6.44 -15.04 -20.31
N VAL A 215 6.76 -14.43 -21.45
CA VAL A 215 5.78 -14.05 -22.47
C VAL A 215 5.06 -15.28 -23.02
N ILE A 216 5.77 -16.34 -23.36
CA ILE A 216 5.16 -17.60 -23.86
C ILE A 216 4.20 -18.16 -22.81
N TYR A 217 4.60 -18.24 -21.55
CA TYR A 217 3.75 -18.76 -20.48
C TYR A 217 2.50 -17.88 -20.26
N ILE A 218 2.67 -16.57 -20.16
CA ILE A 218 1.58 -15.61 -19.91
C ILE A 218 0.63 -15.50 -21.11
N SER A 219 1.11 -15.70 -22.34
CA SER A 219 0.24 -15.70 -23.54
C SER A 219 -0.88 -16.76 -23.50
N ARG A 220 -0.76 -17.76 -22.63
CA ARG A 220 -1.75 -18.83 -22.42
C ARG A 220 -2.88 -18.43 -21.46
N PHE A 221 -2.76 -17.27 -20.81
CA PHE A 221 -3.82 -16.72 -19.96
C PHE A 221 -4.80 -15.86 -20.76
N HIS A 222 -5.95 -15.55 -20.16
CA HIS A 222 -6.90 -14.62 -20.75
C HIS A 222 -6.30 -13.20 -20.88
N LYS A 223 -6.71 -12.45 -21.91
CA LYS A 223 -6.10 -11.15 -22.27
C LYS A 223 -6.06 -10.13 -21.13
N GLU A 224 -7.06 -10.12 -20.27
CA GLU A 224 -7.13 -9.24 -19.11
C GLU A 224 -5.96 -9.49 -18.16
N PHE A 225 -5.63 -10.74 -17.93
CA PHE A 225 -4.51 -11.13 -17.08
C PHE A 225 -3.14 -10.86 -17.72
N GLN A 226 -3.04 -10.97 -19.04
CA GLN A 226 -1.84 -10.57 -19.79
C GLN A 226 -1.56 -9.07 -19.63
N MET A 227 -2.60 -8.22 -19.64
CA MET A 227 -2.47 -6.79 -19.41
C MET A 227 -2.00 -6.48 -17.99
N ILE A 228 -2.53 -7.15 -16.98
CA ILE A 228 -2.12 -6.98 -15.58
C ILE A 228 -0.65 -7.35 -15.43
N TRP A 229 -0.22 -8.47 -15.99
CA TRP A 229 1.19 -8.87 -15.99
C TRP A 229 2.09 -7.82 -16.65
N GLY A 230 1.71 -7.30 -17.81
CA GLY A 230 2.48 -6.27 -18.50
C GLY A 230 2.66 -5.00 -17.65
N LEU A 231 1.60 -4.57 -16.97
CA LEU A 231 1.66 -3.44 -16.03
C LEU A 231 2.58 -3.73 -14.84
N ASP A 232 2.55 -4.94 -14.29
CA ASP A 232 3.42 -5.32 -13.16
C ASP A 232 4.90 -5.33 -13.55
N VAL A 233 5.22 -5.85 -14.75
CA VAL A 233 6.60 -5.81 -15.28
C VAL A 233 7.11 -4.38 -15.43
N ILE A 234 6.27 -3.47 -16.00
CA ILE A 234 6.64 -2.06 -16.15
C ILE A 234 6.86 -1.41 -14.78
N LYS A 235 5.96 -1.66 -13.83
CA LYS A 235 6.06 -1.09 -12.46
C LYS A 235 7.25 -1.61 -11.67
N SER A 236 7.69 -2.84 -11.91
CA SER A 236 8.85 -3.46 -11.23
C SER A 236 10.19 -3.12 -11.86
N SER A 237 10.21 -2.49 -13.05
CA SER A 237 11.45 -2.14 -13.78
C SER A 237 11.82 -0.68 -13.51
N PRO A 238 12.88 -0.37 -12.74
CA PRO A 238 13.27 0.99 -12.39
C PRO A 238 13.55 1.87 -13.62
N ASP A 239 14.11 1.28 -14.67
CA ASP A 239 14.53 1.99 -15.90
C ASP A 239 13.36 2.45 -16.77
N LEU A 240 12.13 1.91 -16.56
CA LEU A 240 10.94 2.29 -17.32
C LEU A 240 10.07 3.35 -16.61
N GLN A 241 10.42 3.74 -15.38
CA GLN A 241 9.67 4.74 -14.60
C GLN A 241 10.13 6.19 -14.91
N GLU A 242 11.25 6.39 -15.60
CA GLU A 242 11.80 7.73 -15.92
C GLU A 242 11.41 8.24 -17.32
N THR A 243 10.58 7.51 -18.06
CA THR A 243 10.04 7.93 -19.37
C THR A 243 8.56 8.24 -19.29
#